data_cc540d28ceb3ea76aa5aec73c5ad9a8a
#
_entry.id   cc540d28ceb3ea76aa5aec73c5ad9a8a
#
_cell.length_a   1.000
_cell.length_b   1.000
_cell.length_c   1.000
_cell.angle_alpha   90.00
_cell.angle_beta   90.00
_cell.angle_gamma   90.00
#
_symmetry.space_group_name_H-M   'P 1'
#
loop_
_entity.id
_entity.type
_entity.pdbx_description
1 polymer ?
#
loop_
_entity_poly.entity_id
_entity_poly.type
_entity_poly.pdbx_seq_one_letter_code
_entity_poly.pdbx_strand_id
1 'polypeptide(L)'
;MNILVSLSGLPGVGKTTLAKKLAVLTPAIHLRVDSVETALKRSILCIHPAEDAGYLALSAIAEDNLSLGFDVIADTVNPVGLSRKLWTQTASDGAAHLLNVEVICSDKELHRKRVETRISDIKGLVVPNWHEVSKRTFEPWQCDRLIVDTALNSVDECAILIANEMDRLKFAAQ
;
A
#
# COMPACT_ATOMS: atom_id res chain seq x y z
N MET A 1 -17.14 -5.23 -11.32
CA MET A 1 -15.80 -5.82 -11.20
C MET A 1 -15.11 -5.24 -9.96
N ASN A 2 -14.34 -6.05 -9.21
CA ASN A 2 -13.68 -5.61 -7.97
C ASN A 2 -12.46 -4.75 -8.25
N ILE A 3 -12.01 -4.01 -7.25
CA ILE A 3 -10.83 -3.15 -7.35
C ILE A 3 -9.74 -3.65 -6.41
N LEU A 4 -8.53 -3.78 -6.96
CA LEU A 4 -7.30 -3.90 -6.18
C LEU A 4 -6.62 -2.53 -6.13
N VAL A 5 -6.64 -1.88 -4.98
CA VAL A 5 -5.89 -0.63 -4.74
C VAL A 5 -4.48 -0.99 -4.28
N SER A 6 -3.48 -0.71 -5.10
CA SER A 6 -2.07 -0.92 -4.75
C SER A 6 -1.44 0.39 -4.28
N LEU A 7 -1.32 0.57 -2.96
CA LEU A 7 -0.65 1.73 -2.40
C LEU A 7 0.87 1.60 -2.53
N SER A 8 1.51 2.72 -2.87
CA SER A 8 2.95 2.84 -3.08
C SER A 8 3.47 4.13 -2.44
N GLY A 9 4.73 4.17 -2.06
CA GLY A 9 5.36 5.37 -1.49
C GLY A 9 6.33 5.05 -0.35
N LEU A 10 7.20 5.98 -0.03
CA LEU A 10 8.22 5.82 1.02
C LEU A 10 7.59 5.64 2.41
N PRO A 11 8.31 5.03 3.37
CA PRO A 11 7.87 5.01 4.77
C PRO A 11 7.64 6.43 5.30
N GLY A 12 6.57 6.63 6.07
CA GLY A 12 6.24 7.93 6.69
C GLY A 12 5.39 8.89 5.84
N VAL A 13 5.12 8.59 4.55
CA VAL A 13 4.24 9.44 3.71
C VAL A 13 2.75 9.35 4.05
N GLY A 14 2.32 8.42 4.91
CA GLY A 14 0.93 8.35 5.37
C GLY A 14 0.10 7.21 4.79
N LYS A 15 0.67 6.27 4.03
CA LYS A 15 -0.05 5.14 3.38
C LYS A 15 -0.99 4.38 4.30
N THR A 16 -0.48 3.89 5.43
CA THR A 16 -1.27 3.07 6.36
C THR A 16 -2.44 3.85 6.97
N THR A 17 -2.24 5.13 7.30
CA THR A 17 -3.32 5.99 7.79
C THR A 17 -4.39 6.16 6.73
N LEU A 18 -3.96 6.40 5.50
CA LEU A 18 -4.83 6.52 4.34
C LEU A 18 -5.56 5.21 4.02
N ALA A 19 -4.84 4.07 4.04
CA ALA A 19 -5.43 2.74 3.82
C ALA A 19 -6.54 2.42 4.83
N LYS A 20 -6.28 2.69 6.12
CA LYS A 20 -7.28 2.51 7.17
C LYS A 20 -8.51 3.41 6.97
N LYS A 21 -8.31 4.67 6.58
CA LYS A 21 -9.41 5.59 6.30
C LYS A 21 -10.23 5.14 5.09
N LEU A 22 -9.54 4.73 4.02
CA LEU A 22 -10.18 4.21 2.81
C LEU A 22 -11.00 2.95 3.11
N ALA A 23 -10.47 2.01 3.91
CA ALA A 23 -11.18 0.79 4.31
C ALA A 23 -12.41 1.05 5.20
N VAL A 24 -12.48 2.22 5.87
CA VAL A 24 -13.71 2.65 6.59
C VAL A 24 -14.73 3.27 5.64
N LEU A 25 -14.28 3.98 4.61
CA LEU A 25 -15.15 4.61 3.60
C LEU A 25 -15.71 3.63 2.58
N THR A 26 -14.95 2.56 2.30
CA THR A 26 -15.30 1.54 1.30
C THR A 26 -15.32 0.17 1.95
N PRO A 27 -16.13 -0.79 1.48
CA PRO A 27 -16.14 -2.16 2.02
C PRO A 27 -14.92 -2.97 1.54
N ALA A 28 -13.73 -2.35 1.48
CA ALA A 28 -12.51 -2.96 0.99
C ALA A 28 -11.69 -3.60 2.12
N ILE A 29 -11.06 -4.73 1.85
CA ILE A 29 -10.21 -5.44 2.80
C ILE A 29 -8.81 -4.81 2.79
N HIS A 30 -8.37 -4.31 3.94
CA HIS A 30 -7.04 -3.74 4.12
C HIS A 30 -6.01 -4.83 4.43
N LEU A 31 -5.07 -5.03 3.52
CA LEU A 31 -3.95 -5.96 3.65
C LEU A 31 -2.64 -5.17 3.78
N ARG A 32 -1.85 -5.47 4.83
CA ARG A 32 -0.65 -4.71 5.16
C ARG A 32 0.59 -5.60 5.16
N VAL A 33 1.56 -5.31 4.29
CA VAL A 33 2.79 -6.11 4.15
C VAL A 33 3.62 -6.12 5.44
N ASP A 34 3.75 -4.98 6.13
CA ASP A 34 4.49 -4.89 7.39
C ASP A 34 3.96 -5.87 8.47
N SER A 35 2.64 -6.14 8.49
CA SER A 35 2.02 -7.10 9.41
C SER A 35 2.47 -8.53 9.12
N VAL A 36 2.47 -8.92 7.84
CA VAL A 36 2.90 -10.24 7.38
C VAL A 36 4.40 -10.44 7.64
N GLU A 37 5.24 -9.51 7.20
CA GLU A 37 6.69 -9.59 7.40
C GLU A 37 7.07 -9.64 8.88
N THR A 38 6.40 -8.86 9.74
CA THR A 38 6.62 -8.90 11.18
C THR A 38 6.21 -10.24 11.78
N ALA A 39 5.11 -10.84 11.30
CA ALA A 39 4.67 -12.17 11.72
C ALA A 39 5.67 -13.25 11.29
N LEU A 40 6.18 -13.20 10.06
CA LEU A 40 7.21 -14.10 9.55
C LEU A 40 8.50 -14.05 10.38
N LYS A 41 8.97 -12.84 10.72
CA LYS A 41 10.15 -12.63 11.58
C LYS A 41 9.96 -13.21 13.00
N ARG A 42 8.75 -13.15 13.52
CA ARG A 42 8.40 -13.66 14.87
C ARG A 42 8.01 -15.12 14.90
N SER A 43 7.84 -15.75 13.75
CA SER A 43 7.51 -17.16 13.64
C SER A 43 8.67 -18.04 14.15
N ILE A 44 8.37 -19.30 14.44
CA ILE A 44 9.40 -20.28 14.84
C ILE A 44 10.48 -20.45 13.76
N LEU A 45 10.17 -20.13 12.51
CA LEU A 45 11.11 -20.17 11.38
C LEU A 45 12.07 -18.98 11.37
N CYS A 46 11.79 -17.91 12.13
CA CYS A 46 12.63 -16.72 12.26
C CYS A 46 13.08 -16.14 10.88
N ILE A 47 12.15 -16.05 9.92
CA ILE A 47 12.45 -15.61 8.56
C ILE A 47 12.93 -14.15 8.58
N HIS A 48 14.22 -13.94 8.30
CA HIS A 48 14.83 -12.62 8.23
C HIS A 48 16.14 -12.66 7.42
N PRO A 49 16.28 -11.83 6.36
CA PRO A 49 15.24 -10.95 5.81
C PRO A 49 14.05 -11.72 5.21
N ALA A 50 12.88 -11.09 5.18
CA ALA A 50 11.67 -11.70 4.60
C ALA A 50 11.67 -11.66 3.07
N GLU A 51 12.61 -10.90 2.47
CA GLU A 51 12.74 -10.67 1.03
C GLU A 51 11.36 -10.34 0.39
N ASP A 52 10.90 -11.16 -0.55
CA ASP A 52 9.59 -11.01 -1.20
C ASP A 52 8.47 -11.81 -0.54
N ALA A 53 8.76 -12.62 0.51
CA ALA A 53 7.78 -13.52 1.12
C ALA A 53 6.54 -12.79 1.65
N GLY A 54 6.73 -11.58 2.20
CA GLY A 54 5.62 -10.76 2.66
C GLY A 54 4.69 -10.31 1.52
N TYR A 55 5.26 -9.95 0.39
CA TYR A 55 4.52 -9.57 -0.82
C TYR A 55 3.78 -10.75 -1.44
N LEU A 56 4.44 -11.91 -1.59
CA LEU A 56 3.83 -13.12 -2.15
C LEU A 56 2.68 -13.62 -1.28
N ALA A 57 2.87 -13.66 0.04
CA ALA A 57 1.79 -14.05 0.95
C ALA A 57 0.60 -13.07 0.86
N LEU A 58 0.89 -11.76 0.77
CA LEU A 58 -0.16 -10.75 0.66
C LEU A 58 -0.90 -10.83 -0.68
N SER A 59 -0.18 -11.11 -1.78
CA SER A 59 -0.73 -11.34 -3.12
C SER A 59 -1.74 -12.50 -3.11
N ALA A 60 -1.35 -13.65 -2.56
CA ALA A 60 -2.22 -14.82 -2.48
C ALA A 60 -3.50 -14.53 -1.66
N ILE A 61 -3.38 -13.86 -0.51
CA ILE A 61 -4.55 -13.44 0.30
C ILE A 61 -5.41 -12.42 -0.46
N ALA A 62 -4.81 -11.53 -1.24
CA ALA A 62 -5.55 -10.58 -2.07
C ALA A 62 -6.36 -11.29 -3.14
N GLU A 63 -5.78 -12.25 -3.85
CA GLU A 63 -6.47 -13.06 -4.88
C GLU A 63 -7.67 -13.81 -4.30
N ASP A 64 -7.51 -14.46 -3.14
CA ASP A 64 -8.61 -15.13 -2.44
C ASP A 64 -9.79 -14.18 -2.17
N ASN A 65 -9.49 -12.98 -1.66
CA ASN A 65 -10.54 -12.00 -1.33
C ASN A 65 -11.18 -11.36 -2.57
N LEU A 66 -10.40 -11.08 -3.60
CA LEU A 66 -10.92 -10.59 -4.89
C LEU A 66 -11.86 -11.62 -5.53
N SER A 67 -11.51 -12.90 -5.48
CA SER A 67 -12.34 -13.99 -6.01
C SER A 67 -13.68 -14.14 -5.28
N LEU A 68 -13.72 -13.76 -4.00
CA LEU A 68 -14.96 -13.72 -3.18
C LEU A 68 -15.82 -12.48 -3.42
N GLY A 69 -15.37 -11.53 -4.24
CA GLY A 69 -16.13 -10.34 -4.57
C GLY A 69 -15.79 -9.10 -3.72
N PHE A 70 -14.71 -9.13 -2.93
CA PHE A 70 -14.29 -7.99 -2.13
C PHE A 70 -13.31 -7.11 -2.90
N ASP A 71 -13.37 -5.81 -2.68
CA ASP A 71 -12.27 -4.89 -3.01
C ASP A 71 -11.13 -5.10 -2.03
N VAL A 72 -9.90 -4.88 -2.48
CA VAL A 72 -8.70 -5.05 -1.65
C VAL A 72 -7.82 -3.80 -1.69
N ILE A 73 -7.28 -3.40 -0.54
CA ILE A 73 -6.27 -2.35 -0.40
C ILE A 73 -4.95 -3.00 0.04
N ALA A 74 -3.97 -3.03 -0.85
CA ALA A 74 -2.62 -3.51 -0.56
C ALA A 74 -1.76 -2.35 -0.05
N ASP A 75 -1.53 -2.31 1.27
CA ASP A 75 -0.70 -1.30 1.95
C ASP A 75 0.77 -1.75 1.93
N THR A 76 1.51 -1.27 0.95
CA THR A 76 2.89 -1.65 0.67
C THR A 76 3.76 -0.46 0.29
N VAL A 77 5.08 -0.64 0.21
CA VAL A 77 6.00 0.42 -0.24
C VAL A 77 6.12 0.47 -1.76
N ASN A 78 6.09 -0.69 -2.41
CA ASN A 78 6.22 -0.85 -3.87
C ASN A 78 7.39 -0.05 -4.49
N PRO A 79 8.61 -0.21 -4.02
CA PRO A 79 9.72 0.68 -4.39
C PRO A 79 10.27 0.40 -5.79
N VAL A 80 10.05 -0.79 -6.34
CA VAL A 80 10.65 -1.26 -7.61
C VAL A 80 9.59 -1.80 -8.58
N GLY A 81 9.92 -1.82 -9.86
CA GLY A 81 9.02 -2.33 -10.90
C GLY A 81 8.57 -3.77 -10.68
N LEU A 82 9.42 -4.62 -10.09
CA LEU A 82 9.09 -6.02 -9.78
C LEU A 82 7.91 -6.13 -8.81
N SER A 83 7.93 -5.38 -7.70
CA SER A 83 6.83 -5.38 -6.73
C SER A 83 5.53 -4.82 -7.30
N ARG A 84 5.62 -3.84 -8.22
CA ARG A 84 4.46 -3.27 -8.92
C ARG A 84 3.85 -4.27 -9.91
N LYS A 85 4.69 -5.04 -10.64
CA LYS A 85 4.24 -6.10 -11.55
C LYS A 85 3.51 -7.22 -10.81
N LEU A 86 3.90 -7.54 -9.58
CA LEU A 86 3.18 -8.53 -8.76
C LEU A 86 1.71 -8.12 -8.60
N TRP A 87 1.43 -6.86 -8.26
CA TRP A 87 0.04 -6.38 -8.10
C TRP A 87 -0.72 -6.35 -9.43
N THR A 88 -0.03 -6.12 -10.54
CA THR A 88 -0.66 -6.25 -11.88
C THR A 88 -1.10 -7.68 -12.12
N GLN A 89 -0.24 -8.66 -11.79
CA GLN A 89 -0.59 -10.07 -11.92
C GLN A 89 -1.71 -10.47 -10.96
N THR A 90 -1.61 -10.08 -9.67
CA THR A 90 -2.64 -10.31 -8.65
C THR A 90 -4.03 -9.81 -9.10
N ALA A 91 -4.09 -8.61 -9.66
CA ALA A 91 -5.36 -8.07 -10.17
C ALA A 91 -5.90 -8.87 -11.34
N SER A 92 -5.02 -9.30 -12.27
CA SER A 92 -5.39 -10.14 -13.42
C SER A 92 -5.94 -11.48 -12.95
N ASP A 93 -5.24 -12.16 -12.03
CA ASP A 93 -5.60 -13.49 -11.54
C ASP A 93 -6.89 -13.44 -10.68
N GLY A 94 -7.07 -12.35 -9.92
CA GLY A 94 -8.29 -12.08 -9.15
C GLY A 94 -9.44 -11.48 -9.96
N ALA A 95 -9.32 -11.37 -11.30
CA ALA A 95 -10.32 -10.75 -12.19
C ALA A 95 -10.79 -9.36 -11.70
N ALA A 96 -9.85 -8.52 -11.25
CA ALA A 96 -10.09 -7.20 -10.69
C ALA A 96 -9.44 -6.08 -11.51
N HIS A 97 -9.93 -4.86 -11.39
CA HIS A 97 -9.22 -3.68 -11.86
C HIS A 97 -8.12 -3.29 -10.90
N LEU A 98 -6.92 -3.00 -11.42
CA LEU A 98 -5.82 -2.45 -10.64
C LEU A 98 -5.91 -0.93 -10.60
N LEU A 99 -5.95 -0.36 -9.41
CA LEU A 99 -5.74 1.07 -9.16
C LEU A 99 -4.39 1.27 -8.46
N ASN A 100 -3.38 1.69 -9.23
CA ASN A 100 -2.12 2.09 -8.64
C ASN A 100 -2.24 3.47 -8.01
N VAL A 101 -1.83 3.60 -6.74
CA VAL A 101 -1.84 4.88 -6.02
C VAL A 101 -0.45 5.15 -5.46
N GLU A 102 0.17 6.22 -5.91
CA GLU A 102 1.42 6.73 -5.34
C GLU A 102 1.10 7.77 -4.28
N VAL A 103 1.41 7.44 -3.03
CA VAL A 103 1.25 8.35 -1.89
C VAL A 103 2.57 9.06 -1.64
N ILE A 104 2.56 10.37 -1.74
CA ILE A 104 3.73 11.22 -1.51
C ILE A 104 3.49 12.18 -0.33
N CYS A 105 4.57 12.80 0.12
CA CYS A 105 4.57 13.95 1.02
C CYS A 105 5.58 14.94 0.44
N SER A 106 5.11 15.92 -0.32
CA SER A 106 5.95 16.88 -1.05
C SER A 106 6.74 17.79 -0.11
N ASP A 107 6.25 18.04 1.10
CA ASP A 107 6.97 18.75 2.15
C ASP A 107 7.97 17.81 2.82
N LYS A 108 9.25 18.00 2.51
CA LYS A 108 10.36 17.17 3.00
C LYS A 108 10.55 17.27 4.51
N GLU A 109 10.35 18.43 5.10
CA GLU A 109 10.50 18.62 6.54
C GLU A 109 9.36 17.95 7.30
N LEU A 110 8.14 18.08 6.80
CA LEU A 110 6.97 17.35 7.33
C LEU A 110 7.17 15.83 7.22
N HIS A 111 7.66 15.35 6.06
CA HIS A 111 7.94 13.92 5.86
C HIS A 111 8.98 13.43 6.86
N ARG A 112 10.09 14.15 7.01
CA ARG A 112 11.15 13.84 7.98
C ARG A 112 10.59 13.77 9.40
N LYS A 113 9.85 14.79 9.82
CA LYS A 113 9.22 14.84 11.13
C LYS A 113 8.32 13.62 11.37
N ARG A 114 7.49 13.24 10.37
CA ARG A 114 6.63 12.06 10.46
C ARG A 114 7.43 10.76 10.61
N VAL A 115 8.53 10.60 9.88
CA VAL A 115 9.40 9.43 10.01
C VAL A 115 10.04 9.34 11.39
N GLU A 116 10.56 10.47 11.92
CA GLU A 116 11.28 10.51 13.18
C GLU A 116 10.36 10.38 14.42
N THR A 117 9.08 10.79 14.30
CA THR A 117 8.14 10.78 15.42
C THR A 117 7.13 9.63 15.39
N ARG A 118 7.09 8.83 14.30
CA ARG A 118 6.11 7.75 14.17
C ARG A 118 6.34 6.64 15.20
N ILE A 119 5.24 6.16 15.76
CA ILE A 119 5.20 4.95 16.58
C ILE A 119 4.44 3.89 15.77
N SER A 120 4.99 2.68 15.69
CA SER A 120 4.29 1.58 15.02
C SER A 120 3.19 1.02 15.92
N ASP A 121 2.03 0.73 15.32
CA ASP A 121 0.95 -0.05 15.92
C ASP A 121 1.18 -1.57 15.80
N ILE A 122 2.19 -2.01 15.06
CA ILE A 122 2.58 -3.41 14.94
C ILE A 122 3.64 -3.72 15.99
N LYS A 123 3.31 -4.61 16.92
CA LYS A 123 4.24 -5.04 17.97
C LYS A 123 5.44 -5.76 17.37
N GLY A 124 6.65 -5.21 17.58
CA GLY A 124 7.91 -5.78 17.10
C GLY A 124 8.35 -5.29 15.73
N LEU A 125 7.60 -4.40 15.08
CA LEU A 125 8.05 -3.74 13.86
C LEU A 125 9.11 -2.69 14.20
N VAL A 126 10.30 -2.86 13.64
CA VAL A 126 11.35 -1.83 13.66
C VAL A 126 11.10 -0.87 12.49
N VAL A 127 10.80 0.39 12.82
CA VAL A 127 10.57 1.42 11.80
C VAL A 127 11.89 2.02 11.33
N PRO A 128 12.06 2.29 10.02
CA PRO A 128 13.29 2.89 9.51
C PRO A 128 13.42 4.34 10.00
N ASN A 129 14.65 4.78 10.22
CA ASN A 129 14.97 6.17 10.51
C ASN A 129 15.00 7.02 9.22
N TRP A 130 15.14 8.36 9.38
CA TRP A 130 15.13 9.26 8.23
C TRP A 130 16.28 9.01 7.25
N HIS A 131 17.46 8.66 7.73
CA HIS A 131 18.62 8.37 6.86
C HIS A 131 18.34 7.16 5.95
N GLU A 132 17.75 6.10 6.50
CA GLU A 132 17.37 4.91 5.73
C GLU A 132 16.26 5.22 4.71
N VAL A 133 15.25 6.01 5.12
CA VAL A 133 14.17 6.41 4.23
C VAL A 133 14.66 7.29 3.09
N SER A 134 15.51 8.28 3.39
CA SER A 134 16.01 9.26 2.40
C SER A 134 16.95 8.66 1.35
N LYS A 135 17.59 7.54 1.67
CA LYS A 135 18.49 6.80 0.76
C LYS A 135 17.82 5.62 0.07
N ARG A 136 16.56 5.33 0.41
CA ARG A 136 15.86 4.19 -0.17
C ARG A 136 15.66 4.38 -1.66
N THR A 137 16.08 3.40 -2.45
CA THR A 137 15.80 3.37 -3.87
C THR A 137 14.29 3.31 -4.10
N PHE A 138 13.80 4.20 -4.92
CA PHE A 138 12.41 4.21 -5.38
C PHE A 138 12.42 4.45 -6.89
N GLU A 139 12.17 3.39 -7.66
CA GLU A 139 12.22 3.46 -9.11
C GLU A 139 11.13 4.36 -9.67
N PRO A 140 11.41 5.14 -10.73
CA PRO A 140 10.40 5.89 -11.45
C PRO A 140 9.24 4.99 -11.90
N TRP A 141 8.05 5.54 -11.92
CA TRP A 141 6.89 4.85 -12.46
C TRP A 141 6.94 4.77 -13.99
N GLN A 142 6.53 3.64 -14.54
CA GLN A 142 6.45 3.39 -15.98
C GLN A 142 5.01 3.16 -16.47
N CYS A 143 4.04 3.26 -15.58
CA CYS A 143 2.62 3.12 -15.88
C CYS A 143 1.80 4.18 -15.16
N ASP A 144 0.54 4.31 -15.58
CA ASP A 144 -0.41 5.26 -14.99
C ASP A 144 -0.68 4.94 -13.52
N ARG A 145 -0.84 5.99 -12.74
CA ARG A 145 -1.17 5.94 -11.33
C ARG A 145 -1.87 7.21 -10.88
N LEU A 146 -2.69 7.09 -9.86
CA LEU A 146 -3.19 8.23 -9.11
C LEU A 146 -2.12 8.70 -8.13
N ILE A 147 -1.81 9.98 -8.13
CA ILE A 147 -0.86 10.57 -7.16
C ILE A 147 -1.66 11.31 -6.10
N VAL A 148 -1.43 11.00 -4.83
CA VAL A 148 -2.01 11.70 -3.69
C VAL A 148 -0.92 12.27 -2.80
N ASP A 149 -1.00 13.57 -2.52
CA ASP A 149 -0.01 14.29 -1.71
C ASP A 149 -0.58 14.61 -0.34
N THR A 150 -0.05 13.95 0.68
CA THR A 150 -0.48 14.09 2.07
C THR A 150 0.13 15.32 2.77
N ALA A 151 0.96 16.10 2.10
CA ALA A 151 1.40 17.41 2.58
C ALA A 151 0.40 18.51 2.20
N LEU A 152 -0.30 18.34 1.07
CA LEU A 152 -1.24 19.32 0.53
C LEU A 152 -2.69 19.03 0.90
N ASN A 153 -3.03 17.78 1.12
CA ASN A 153 -4.39 17.33 1.39
C ASN A 153 -4.46 16.57 2.73
N SER A 154 -5.59 16.68 3.41
CA SER A 154 -5.90 15.87 4.57
C SER A 154 -6.05 14.39 4.21
N VAL A 155 -5.98 13.54 5.22
CA VAL A 155 -6.20 12.08 5.03
C VAL A 155 -7.60 11.80 4.46
N ASP A 156 -8.60 12.57 4.89
CA ASP A 156 -9.99 12.43 4.44
C ASP A 156 -10.14 12.80 2.96
N GLU A 157 -9.56 13.92 2.52
CA GLU A 157 -9.57 14.34 1.12
C GLU A 157 -8.84 13.31 0.23
N CYS A 158 -7.67 12.84 0.65
CA CYS A 158 -6.95 11.78 -0.07
C CYS A 158 -7.78 10.49 -0.18
N ALA A 159 -8.45 10.08 0.88
CA ALA A 159 -9.26 8.85 0.88
C ALA A 159 -10.49 8.99 -0.02
N ILE A 160 -11.16 10.15 0.00
CA ILE A 160 -12.30 10.45 -0.88
C ILE A 160 -11.86 10.45 -2.35
N LEU A 161 -10.70 11.03 -2.67
CA LEU A 161 -10.16 11.04 -4.02
C LEU A 161 -9.96 9.62 -4.56
N ILE A 162 -9.39 8.71 -3.73
CA ILE A 162 -9.19 7.31 -4.11
C ILE A 162 -10.53 6.58 -4.23
N ALA A 163 -11.47 6.79 -3.31
CA ALA A 163 -12.78 6.16 -3.35
C ALA A 163 -13.56 6.55 -4.62
N ASN A 164 -13.54 7.83 -5.00
CA ASN A 164 -14.17 8.31 -6.24
C ASN A 164 -13.55 7.64 -7.48
N GLU A 165 -12.23 7.43 -7.49
CA GLU A 165 -11.56 6.76 -8.60
C GLU A 165 -11.90 5.26 -8.65
N MET A 166 -12.04 4.59 -7.49
CA MET A 166 -12.55 3.21 -7.41
C MET A 166 -13.95 3.11 -8.02
N ASP A 167 -14.84 4.04 -7.67
CA ASP A 167 -16.21 4.06 -8.22
C ASP A 167 -16.19 4.32 -9.73
N ARG A 168 -15.38 5.28 -10.20
CA ARG A 168 -15.23 5.55 -11.64
C ARG A 168 -14.82 4.30 -12.42
N LEU A 169 -13.85 3.52 -11.90
CA LEU A 169 -13.40 2.28 -12.53
C LEU A 169 -14.48 1.19 -12.54
N LYS A 170 -15.30 1.09 -11.48
CA LYS A 170 -16.42 0.16 -11.42
C LYS A 170 -17.50 0.49 -12.44
N PHE A 171 -17.81 1.77 -12.63
CA PHE A 171 -18.83 2.20 -13.61
C PHE A 171 -18.34 2.09 -15.06
N ALA A 172 -17.07 2.32 -15.33
CA ALA A 172 -16.51 2.19 -16.68
C ALA A 172 -16.47 0.74 -17.20
N ALA A 173 -16.66 -0.25 -16.33
CA ALA A 173 -16.64 -1.68 -16.64
C ALA A 173 -18.06 -2.28 -16.82
N GLN A 174 -19.10 -1.49 -16.69
CA GLN A 174 -20.51 -1.87 -16.97
C GLN A 174 -20.91 -1.49 -18.40
#